data_fd4f499aa93173f6fb5be2ec9490f28d
#
_entry.id   fd4f499aa93173f6fb5be2ec9490f28d
#
_cell.length_a   1.000
_cell.length_b   1.000
_cell.length_c   1.000
_cell.angle_alpha   90.00
_cell.angle_beta   90.00
_cell.angle_gamma   90.00
#
_symmetry.space_group_name_H-M   'P 1'
#
loop_
_entity.id
_entity.type
_entity.pdbx_description
1 polymer ?
#
loop_
_entity_poly.entity_id
_entity_poly.type
_entity_poly.pdbx_seq_one_letter_code
_entity_poly.pdbx_strand_id
1 'polypeptide(L)'
;MGQARYHYAVHRVVSKEESVRLSLERNKLKVVLLEGIHPSAVEAFTADGYTQIETHPKALEGQALIDAIADAHFVGLRSRTQLTAEVLEKAQKLVAVGAFCIGTNQIALDAAARRGVPVFNAPFSNTRSVAELVLAEIIMLMRGIPQKNALLHRGGWMKSAANSFEVRGKTLGIIGYGHIGTQLGLLAEHLGMRVVFYDIETKLPLGNARQLATQDELLAEADVVSLHVPETPDTKNMMGAEQIARMKKGSFLINASRGTVVDIDALAAALESKHILGAAIDVFPVEPKGNEGDFQSPLIRFENVLLTPHIGGSTGEAQESIGREVSSKLIRYSNNGSTLSAVNFPEVSLPAHPGLCRILHIHRNVPGMLTRINERLSSAGINIASQYLQTNQHVGYVVVDVENEGSAEALHEISDLEGTIRARVLY
;
A
#
# COMPACT_ATOMS: atom_id res chain seq x y z
N MET A 1 -48.52 -36.03 55.43
CA MET A 1 -48.23 -36.94 54.33
C MET A 1 -48.53 -36.20 53.00
N GLY A 2 -47.50 -35.71 52.32
CA GLY A 2 -47.66 -35.01 51.06
C GLY A 2 -46.30 -34.99 50.36
N GLN A 3 -46.10 -35.92 49.43
CA GLN A 3 -44.88 -36.06 48.66
C GLN A 3 -44.84 -35.00 47.59
N ALA A 4 -43.86 -34.11 47.63
CA ALA A 4 -43.47 -33.20 46.54
C ALA A 4 -42.74 -34.02 45.48
N ARG A 5 -43.27 -34.10 44.28
CA ARG A 5 -42.57 -34.63 43.09
C ARG A 5 -41.69 -33.54 42.48
N TYR A 6 -40.38 -33.73 42.56
CA TYR A 6 -39.41 -32.96 41.78
C TYR A 6 -39.42 -33.52 40.35
N HIS A 7 -39.82 -32.69 39.38
CA HIS A 7 -39.57 -32.92 37.98
C HIS A 7 -38.10 -32.58 37.66
N TYR A 8 -37.28 -33.59 37.42
CA TYR A 8 -35.97 -33.41 36.80
C TYR A 8 -36.17 -33.13 35.31
N ALA A 9 -35.85 -31.92 34.89
CA ALA A 9 -35.65 -31.60 33.49
C ALA A 9 -34.43 -32.38 32.99
N VAL A 10 -34.65 -33.28 32.05
CA VAL A 10 -33.58 -34.01 31.36
C VAL A 10 -32.86 -33.01 30.45
N HIS A 11 -31.75 -32.47 30.93
CA HIS A 11 -30.82 -31.81 30.06
C HIS A 11 -30.28 -32.84 29.08
N ARG A 12 -30.59 -32.65 27.80
CA ARG A 12 -30.01 -33.39 26.69
C ARG A 12 -28.50 -33.08 26.69
N VAL A 13 -27.68 -34.02 27.12
CA VAL A 13 -26.22 -33.97 26.99
C VAL A 13 -25.95 -34.02 25.50
N VAL A 14 -25.68 -32.86 24.90
CA VAL A 14 -25.10 -32.75 23.57
C VAL A 14 -23.70 -33.32 23.68
N SER A 15 -23.44 -34.40 22.93
CA SER A 15 -22.14 -35.07 22.91
C SER A 15 -21.03 -34.10 22.58
N LYS A 16 -19.89 -34.21 23.26
CA LYS A 16 -18.70 -33.37 23.17
C LYS A 16 -18.04 -33.33 21.78
N GLU A 17 -18.63 -33.94 20.75
CA GLU A 17 -18.04 -34.07 19.40
C GLU A 17 -18.62 -33.16 18.33
N GLU A 18 -19.66 -32.38 18.61
CA GLU A 18 -20.19 -31.36 17.69
C GLU A 18 -19.97 -29.94 18.20
N SER A 19 -18.74 -29.58 18.56
CA SER A 19 -18.39 -28.18 18.63
C SER A 19 -18.31 -27.66 17.19
N VAL A 20 -19.32 -26.95 16.77
CA VAL A 20 -19.33 -26.24 15.47
C VAL A 20 -18.11 -25.34 15.43
N ARG A 21 -17.07 -25.77 14.72
CA ARG A 21 -15.89 -24.93 14.44
C ARG A 21 -16.32 -23.84 13.48
N LEU A 22 -16.59 -22.66 13.99
CA LEU A 22 -17.05 -21.50 13.22
C LEU A 22 -15.91 -20.78 12.48
N SER A 23 -14.66 -21.08 12.82
CA SER A 23 -13.46 -20.61 12.11
C SER A 23 -12.90 -21.72 11.22
N LEU A 24 -12.51 -21.38 10.00
CA LEU A 24 -11.82 -22.32 9.12
C LEU A 24 -10.37 -22.51 9.55
N GLU A 25 -9.92 -23.75 9.60
CA GLU A 25 -8.51 -24.08 9.78
C GLU A 25 -7.67 -23.47 8.64
N ARG A 26 -6.44 -23.05 8.93
CA ARG A 26 -5.56 -22.38 7.96
C ARG A 26 -5.30 -23.21 6.71
N ASN A 27 -5.23 -24.54 6.85
CA ASN A 27 -5.07 -25.47 5.72
C ASN A 27 -6.29 -25.53 4.78
N LYS A 28 -7.44 -24.98 5.18
CA LYS A 28 -8.65 -24.85 4.36
C LYS A 28 -8.82 -23.48 3.73
N LEU A 29 -7.94 -22.52 4.07
CA LEU A 29 -7.97 -21.17 3.54
C LEU A 29 -7.14 -21.12 2.26
N LYS A 30 -7.79 -20.78 1.14
CA LYS A 30 -7.12 -20.64 -0.17
C LYS A 30 -6.53 -19.24 -0.31
N VAL A 31 -5.26 -19.17 -0.66
CA VAL A 31 -4.50 -17.96 -0.97
C VAL A 31 -4.18 -17.97 -2.46
N VAL A 32 -4.51 -16.91 -3.19
CA VAL A 32 -4.17 -16.73 -4.61
C VAL A 32 -3.24 -15.54 -4.74
N LEU A 33 -2.02 -15.75 -5.23
CA LEU A 33 -0.99 -14.73 -5.41
C LEU A 33 -0.72 -14.53 -6.91
N LEU A 34 -0.97 -13.33 -7.41
CA LEU A 34 -0.89 -12.96 -8.82
C LEU A 34 0.39 -12.16 -9.13
N GLU A 35 0.72 -12.05 -10.43
CA GLU A 35 1.77 -11.16 -10.95
C GLU A 35 3.19 -11.49 -10.45
N GLY A 36 3.49 -12.77 -10.21
CA GLY A 36 4.83 -13.17 -9.78
C GLY A 36 5.27 -12.53 -8.47
N ILE A 37 4.36 -12.45 -7.49
CA ILE A 37 4.70 -12.01 -6.12
C ILE A 37 5.88 -12.83 -5.62
N HIS A 38 6.82 -12.17 -4.92
CA HIS A 38 8.08 -12.78 -4.47
C HIS A 38 7.83 -14.02 -3.59
N PRO A 39 8.65 -15.09 -3.72
CA PRO A 39 8.50 -16.35 -2.98
C PRO A 39 8.43 -16.19 -1.47
N SER A 40 9.03 -15.14 -0.90
CA SER A 40 8.93 -14.82 0.53
C SER A 40 7.49 -14.72 1.05
N ALA A 41 6.53 -14.38 0.18
CA ALA A 41 5.11 -14.38 0.53
C ALA A 41 4.58 -15.81 0.74
N VAL A 42 4.93 -16.73 -0.16
CA VAL A 42 4.58 -18.16 -0.04
C VAL A 42 5.22 -18.77 1.21
N GLU A 43 6.50 -18.44 1.45
CA GLU A 43 7.23 -18.88 2.65
C GLU A 43 6.51 -18.43 3.94
N ALA A 44 6.11 -17.15 4.00
CA ALA A 44 5.41 -16.59 5.16
C ALA A 44 4.07 -17.29 5.43
N PHE A 45 3.24 -17.50 4.41
CA PHE A 45 1.97 -18.22 4.54
C PHE A 45 2.20 -19.68 4.93
N THR A 46 3.15 -20.36 4.30
CA THR A 46 3.47 -21.77 4.59
C THR A 46 3.95 -21.96 6.03
N ALA A 47 4.82 -21.05 6.51
CA ALA A 47 5.32 -21.07 7.89
C ALA A 47 4.20 -20.91 8.93
N ASP A 48 3.11 -20.21 8.58
CA ASP A 48 1.94 -20.03 9.45
C ASP A 48 0.87 -21.13 9.25
N GLY A 49 1.13 -22.16 8.43
CA GLY A 49 0.30 -23.35 8.28
C GLY A 49 -0.73 -23.30 7.13
N TYR A 50 -0.62 -22.35 6.20
CA TYR A 50 -1.42 -22.34 4.98
C TYR A 50 -0.86 -23.33 3.96
N THR A 51 -1.71 -24.18 3.41
CA THR A 51 -1.31 -25.24 2.46
C THR A 51 -1.94 -25.07 1.07
N GLN A 52 -3.02 -24.29 0.95
CA GLN A 52 -3.69 -24.04 -0.32
C GLN A 52 -3.23 -22.68 -0.88
N ILE A 53 -2.03 -22.64 -1.44
CA ILE A 53 -1.43 -21.43 -2.02
C ILE A 53 -1.27 -21.64 -3.52
N GLU A 54 -2.00 -20.83 -4.31
CA GLU A 54 -1.93 -20.80 -5.77
C GLU A 54 -1.18 -19.56 -6.22
N THR A 55 -0.22 -19.71 -7.15
CA THR A 55 0.60 -18.61 -7.65
C THR A 55 0.49 -18.48 -9.16
N HIS A 56 0.36 -17.25 -9.63
CA HIS A 56 0.33 -16.92 -11.07
C HIS A 56 1.47 -15.95 -11.41
N PRO A 57 2.29 -16.26 -12.42
CA PRO A 57 3.44 -15.42 -12.77
C PRO A 57 3.05 -14.11 -13.48
N LYS A 58 1.83 -14.02 -14.01
CA LYS A 58 1.31 -12.88 -14.75
C LYS A 58 0.06 -12.31 -14.09
N ALA A 59 -0.33 -11.10 -14.48
CA ALA A 59 -1.65 -10.54 -14.18
C ALA A 59 -2.73 -11.39 -14.87
N LEU A 60 -3.88 -11.50 -14.22
CA LEU A 60 -5.08 -12.11 -14.78
C LEU A 60 -6.14 -11.04 -15.03
N GLU A 61 -6.93 -11.24 -16.07
CA GLU A 61 -8.00 -10.31 -16.47
C GLU A 61 -9.28 -11.09 -16.86
N GLY A 62 -10.42 -10.40 -16.82
CA GLY A 62 -11.71 -10.94 -17.27
C GLY A 62 -12.11 -12.22 -16.55
N GLN A 63 -12.59 -13.21 -17.32
CA GLN A 63 -13.11 -14.47 -16.77
C GLN A 63 -12.02 -15.29 -16.06
N ALA A 64 -10.77 -15.29 -16.57
CA ALA A 64 -9.67 -16.00 -15.94
C ALA A 64 -9.36 -15.48 -14.51
N LEU A 65 -9.48 -14.16 -14.29
CA LEU A 65 -9.34 -13.58 -12.96
C LEU A 65 -10.50 -14.00 -12.05
N ILE A 66 -11.74 -13.92 -12.56
CA ILE A 66 -12.94 -14.30 -11.80
C ILE A 66 -12.85 -15.76 -11.36
N ASP A 67 -12.47 -16.67 -12.26
CA ASP A 67 -12.37 -18.11 -11.98
C ASP A 67 -11.28 -18.40 -10.93
N ALA A 68 -10.13 -17.74 -11.05
CA ALA A 68 -9.02 -17.92 -10.10
C ALA A 68 -9.36 -17.49 -8.66
N ILE A 69 -10.17 -16.43 -8.50
CA ILE A 69 -10.47 -15.87 -7.18
C ILE A 69 -11.84 -16.27 -6.62
N ALA A 70 -12.66 -16.99 -7.38
CA ALA A 70 -14.05 -17.32 -7.00
C ALA A 70 -14.18 -17.99 -5.62
N ASP A 71 -13.24 -18.86 -5.28
CA ASP A 71 -13.18 -19.58 -4.00
C ASP A 71 -12.02 -19.14 -3.09
N ALA A 72 -11.28 -18.09 -3.48
CA ALA A 72 -10.15 -17.56 -2.72
C ALA A 72 -10.60 -16.86 -1.44
N HIS A 73 -9.86 -17.09 -0.36
CA HIS A 73 -10.02 -16.38 0.92
C HIS A 73 -9.09 -15.17 1.01
N PHE A 74 -7.89 -15.29 0.43
CA PHE A 74 -6.93 -14.19 0.31
C PHE A 74 -6.49 -14.05 -1.14
N VAL A 75 -6.46 -12.82 -1.63
CA VAL A 75 -5.95 -12.48 -2.96
C VAL A 75 -4.80 -11.49 -2.80
N GLY A 76 -3.64 -11.86 -3.31
CA GLY A 76 -2.48 -10.98 -3.45
C GLY A 76 -2.30 -10.57 -4.91
N LEU A 77 -2.08 -9.29 -5.16
CA LEU A 77 -1.80 -8.75 -6.50
C LEU A 77 -0.74 -7.64 -6.41
N ARG A 78 -0.21 -7.24 -7.55
CA ARG A 78 0.68 -6.08 -7.64
C ARG A 78 -0.05 -4.90 -8.30
N SER A 79 0.54 -4.28 -9.30
CA SER A 79 0.02 -3.04 -9.88
C SER A 79 -0.84 -3.20 -11.14
N ARG A 80 -0.91 -4.39 -11.72
CA ARG A 80 -1.53 -4.61 -13.05
C ARG A 80 -2.95 -5.16 -12.98
N THR A 81 -3.18 -6.19 -12.14
CA THR A 81 -4.51 -6.82 -12.01
C THR A 81 -5.52 -5.84 -11.43
N GLN A 82 -6.66 -5.69 -12.10
CA GLN A 82 -7.71 -4.76 -11.68
C GLN A 82 -8.81 -5.51 -10.89
N LEU A 83 -8.89 -5.28 -9.59
CA LEU A 83 -10.00 -5.74 -8.75
C LEU A 83 -11.12 -4.69 -8.75
N THR A 84 -11.91 -4.70 -9.82
CA THR A 84 -13.09 -3.83 -9.94
C THR A 84 -14.20 -4.27 -8.99
N ALA A 85 -15.23 -3.44 -8.80
CA ALA A 85 -16.40 -3.79 -8.00
C ALA A 85 -17.06 -5.10 -8.50
N GLU A 86 -17.20 -5.25 -9.83
CA GLU A 86 -17.79 -6.43 -10.46
C GLU A 86 -16.97 -7.71 -10.19
N VAL A 87 -15.65 -7.63 -10.24
CA VAL A 87 -14.75 -8.75 -9.92
C VAL A 87 -14.85 -9.13 -8.46
N LEU A 88 -14.85 -8.14 -7.55
CA LEU A 88 -15.02 -8.35 -6.12
C LEU A 88 -16.35 -9.02 -5.77
N GLU A 89 -17.44 -8.70 -6.49
CA GLU A 89 -18.74 -9.33 -6.29
C GLU A 89 -18.73 -10.85 -6.54
N LYS A 90 -17.85 -11.33 -7.42
CA LYS A 90 -17.72 -12.77 -7.72
C LYS A 90 -16.91 -13.54 -6.67
N ALA A 91 -16.05 -12.87 -5.92
CA ALA A 91 -15.21 -13.47 -4.88
C ALA A 91 -15.96 -13.57 -3.54
N GLN A 92 -16.90 -14.52 -3.44
CA GLN A 92 -17.81 -14.62 -2.28
C GLN A 92 -17.11 -15.01 -0.97
N LYS A 93 -16.02 -15.78 -1.04
CA LYS A 93 -15.27 -16.25 0.14
C LYS A 93 -14.16 -15.29 0.56
N LEU A 94 -13.94 -14.21 -0.19
CA LEU A 94 -12.81 -13.31 0.03
C LEU A 94 -12.85 -12.68 1.42
N VAL A 95 -11.76 -12.83 2.16
CA VAL A 95 -11.58 -12.37 3.54
C VAL A 95 -10.77 -11.07 3.57
N ALA A 96 -9.68 -11.00 2.80
CA ALA A 96 -8.85 -9.81 2.69
C ALA A 96 -8.08 -9.81 1.36
N VAL A 97 -7.60 -8.62 0.96
CA VAL A 97 -6.76 -8.40 -0.22
C VAL A 97 -5.42 -7.82 0.20
N GLY A 98 -4.33 -8.31 -0.41
CA GLY A 98 -2.99 -7.74 -0.31
C GLY A 98 -2.55 -7.09 -1.62
N ALA A 99 -2.28 -5.79 -1.60
CA ALA A 99 -1.56 -5.10 -2.65
C ALA A 99 -0.05 -5.21 -2.37
N PHE A 100 0.66 -6.06 -3.10
CA PHE A 100 2.11 -6.27 -2.96
C PHE A 100 2.88 -5.16 -3.69
N CYS A 101 2.54 -3.91 -3.36
CA CYS A 101 3.10 -2.66 -3.85
C CYS A 101 2.64 -1.50 -2.96
N ILE A 102 3.06 -0.27 -3.26
CA ILE A 102 2.60 0.93 -2.53
C ILE A 102 1.19 1.33 -2.98
N GLY A 103 0.97 1.46 -4.30
CA GLY A 103 -0.28 1.95 -4.88
C GLY A 103 -1.43 0.95 -4.73
N THR A 104 -2.65 1.47 -4.61
CA THR A 104 -3.88 0.67 -4.49
C THR A 104 -4.94 1.08 -5.51
N ASN A 105 -4.58 1.89 -6.51
CA ASN A 105 -5.49 2.41 -7.53
C ASN A 105 -6.16 1.31 -8.38
N GLN A 106 -5.53 0.13 -8.47
CA GLN A 106 -6.01 -1.06 -9.16
C GLN A 106 -7.10 -1.81 -8.38
N ILE A 107 -7.46 -1.37 -7.16
CA ILE A 107 -8.45 -2.02 -6.30
C ILE A 107 -9.60 -1.06 -6.03
N ALA A 108 -10.83 -1.49 -6.26
CA ALA A 108 -12.04 -0.73 -5.90
C ALA A 108 -12.24 -0.73 -4.37
N LEU A 109 -11.49 0.13 -3.66
CA LEU A 109 -11.40 0.17 -2.20
C LEU A 109 -12.76 0.30 -1.51
N ASP A 110 -13.63 1.19 -2.01
CA ASP A 110 -14.98 1.37 -1.45
C ASP A 110 -15.87 0.13 -1.63
N ALA A 111 -15.75 -0.56 -2.77
CA ALA A 111 -16.47 -1.80 -3.00
C ALA A 111 -15.98 -2.91 -2.06
N ALA A 112 -14.67 -3.02 -1.85
CA ALA A 112 -14.09 -3.94 -0.88
C ALA A 112 -14.57 -3.64 0.55
N ALA A 113 -14.56 -2.36 0.97
CA ALA A 113 -15.03 -1.93 2.28
C ALA A 113 -16.50 -2.28 2.51
N ARG A 114 -17.38 -1.99 1.55
CA ARG A 114 -18.81 -2.34 1.62
C ARG A 114 -19.08 -3.84 1.72
N ARG A 115 -18.13 -4.68 1.32
CA ARG A 115 -18.20 -6.15 1.45
C ARG A 115 -17.52 -6.67 2.71
N GLY A 116 -17.01 -5.81 3.56
CA GLY A 116 -16.27 -6.21 4.76
C GLY A 116 -14.91 -6.84 4.44
N VAL A 117 -14.25 -6.43 3.36
CA VAL A 117 -12.95 -6.94 2.91
C VAL A 117 -11.88 -5.86 3.10
N PRO A 118 -11.02 -5.96 4.12
CA PRO A 118 -9.89 -5.06 4.28
C PRO A 118 -8.83 -5.30 3.20
N VAL A 119 -8.18 -4.20 2.80
CA VAL A 119 -7.08 -4.17 1.84
C VAL A 119 -5.82 -3.69 2.53
N PHE A 120 -4.73 -4.44 2.39
CA PHE A 120 -3.42 -4.11 2.94
C PHE A 120 -2.42 -3.88 1.82
N ASN A 121 -1.47 -2.97 2.02
CA ASN A 121 -0.39 -2.69 1.09
C ASN A 121 0.98 -2.65 1.79
N ALA A 122 2.05 -2.39 1.02
CA ALA A 122 3.40 -2.20 1.53
C ALA A 122 3.86 -0.76 1.25
N PRO A 123 3.52 0.21 2.11
CA PRO A 123 3.79 1.61 1.84
C PRO A 123 5.28 2.00 2.00
N PHE A 124 6.12 1.16 2.65
CA PHE A 124 7.47 1.55 3.07
C PHE A 124 8.58 0.59 2.62
N SER A 125 8.25 -0.61 2.17
CA SER A 125 9.23 -1.68 1.92
C SER A 125 10.19 -1.42 0.76
N ASN A 126 9.90 -0.46 -0.13
CA ASN A 126 10.77 -0.06 -1.23
C ASN A 126 11.44 1.31 -1.03
N THR A 127 11.31 1.91 0.15
CA THR A 127 11.83 3.26 0.46
C THR A 127 13.30 3.39 0.09
N ARG A 128 14.11 2.42 0.49
CA ARG A 128 15.56 2.42 0.25
C ARG A 128 15.88 2.33 -1.23
N SER A 129 15.21 1.46 -1.96
CA SER A 129 15.44 1.26 -3.40
C SER A 129 15.19 2.52 -4.21
N VAL A 130 14.09 3.23 -3.93
CA VAL A 130 13.77 4.50 -4.60
C VAL A 130 14.79 5.58 -4.24
N ALA A 131 15.17 5.70 -2.97
CA ALA A 131 16.14 6.70 -2.53
C ALA A 131 17.54 6.48 -3.18
N GLU A 132 17.96 5.23 -3.35
CA GLU A 132 19.23 4.90 -4.02
C GLU A 132 19.18 5.18 -5.53
N LEU A 133 18.07 4.83 -6.20
CA LEU A 133 17.89 5.16 -7.61
C LEU A 133 18.00 6.66 -7.84
N VAL A 134 17.23 7.45 -7.10
CA VAL A 134 17.21 8.92 -7.21
C VAL A 134 18.59 9.51 -6.92
N LEU A 135 19.30 9.01 -5.91
CA LEU A 135 20.65 9.47 -5.60
C LEU A 135 21.63 9.22 -6.76
N ALA A 136 21.55 8.03 -7.37
CA ALA A 136 22.36 7.70 -8.54
C ALA A 136 22.01 8.60 -9.73
N GLU A 137 20.73 8.85 -9.98
CA GLU A 137 20.24 9.75 -11.04
C GLU A 137 20.74 11.18 -10.85
N ILE A 138 20.76 11.72 -9.62
CA ILE A 138 21.33 13.03 -9.29
C ILE A 138 22.79 13.10 -9.77
N ILE A 139 23.61 12.12 -9.38
CA ILE A 139 25.03 12.09 -9.75
C ILE A 139 25.19 11.97 -11.26
N MET A 140 24.45 11.10 -11.91
CA MET A 140 24.53 10.84 -13.35
C MET A 140 24.15 12.08 -14.15
N LEU A 141 23.08 12.79 -13.79
CA LEU A 141 22.62 14.01 -14.43
C LEU A 141 23.63 15.15 -14.25
N MET A 142 24.09 15.39 -13.03
CA MET A 142 25.03 16.45 -12.73
C MET A 142 26.41 16.25 -13.41
N ARG A 143 26.77 15.01 -13.72
CA ARG A 143 27.99 14.66 -14.46
C ARG A 143 27.80 14.63 -15.98
N GLY A 144 26.56 14.76 -16.45
CA GLY A 144 26.21 14.62 -17.86
C GLY A 144 26.55 13.22 -18.41
N ILE A 145 26.35 12.18 -17.61
CA ILE A 145 26.66 10.79 -17.99
C ILE A 145 25.73 10.29 -19.11
N PRO A 146 24.40 10.54 -19.08
CA PRO A 146 23.49 9.95 -20.07
C PRO A 146 23.90 10.26 -21.51
N GLN A 147 24.04 11.54 -21.86
CA GLN A 147 24.40 11.97 -23.21
C GLN A 147 25.81 11.58 -23.60
N LYS A 148 26.77 11.61 -22.66
CA LYS A 148 28.15 11.17 -22.93
C LYS A 148 28.23 9.68 -23.22
N ASN A 149 27.49 8.87 -22.43
CA ASN A 149 27.39 7.44 -22.63
C ASN A 149 26.74 7.12 -24.00
N ALA A 150 25.60 7.74 -24.31
CA ALA A 150 24.92 7.56 -25.58
C ALA A 150 25.83 7.94 -26.78
N LEU A 151 26.60 9.03 -26.67
CA LEU A 151 27.54 9.45 -27.70
C LEU A 151 28.65 8.41 -27.92
N LEU A 152 29.27 7.89 -26.83
CA LEU A 152 30.32 6.88 -26.92
C LEU A 152 29.82 5.60 -27.59
N HIS A 153 28.61 5.14 -27.29
CA HIS A 153 28.01 3.98 -27.95
C HIS A 153 27.80 4.16 -29.46
N ARG A 154 27.75 5.42 -29.93
CA ARG A 154 27.69 5.75 -31.36
C ARG A 154 29.08 6.05 -31.97
N GLY A 155 30.15 5.76 -31.23
CA GLY A 155 31.55 5.97 -31.70
C GLY A 155 32.05 7.40 -31.59
N GLY A 156 31.29 8.32 -30.97
CA GLY A 156 31.73 9.71 -30.73
C GLY A 156 32.60 9.81 -29.49
N TRP A 157 33.29 10.97 -29.34
CA TRP A 157 34.14 11.24 -28.19
C TRP A 157 33.96 12.70 -27.70
N MET A 158 33.56 12.87 -26.40
CA MET A 158 33.39 14.18 -25.81
C MET A 158 34.04 14.25 -24.42
N LYS A 159 35.26 14.76 -24.34
CA LYS A 159 35.96 15.07 -23.09
C LYS A 159 35.75 16.53 -22.76
N SER A 160 34.73 16.87 -21.95
CA SER A 160 34.40 18.24 -21.58
C SER A 160 33.91 18.33 -20.16
N ALA A 161 34.29 19.40 -19.46
CA ALA A 161 33.77 19.79 -18.14
C ALA A 161 32.53 20.70 -18.23
N ALA A 162 32.12 21.11 -19.43
CA ALA A 162 30.93 21.95 -19.61
C ALA A 162 29.67 21.22 -19.10
N ASN A 163 28.88 21.92 -18.27
CA ASN A 163 27.67 21.40 -17.64
C ASN A 163 27.91 20.09 -16.86
N SER A 164 29.09 19.92 -16.27
CA SER A 164 29.46 18.81 -15.41
C SER A 164 29.84 19.33 -14.03
N PHE A 165 29.13 18.88 -13.00
CA PHE A 165 29.25 19.40 -11.65
C PHE A 165 29.51 18.28 -10.64
N GLU A 166 30.20 18.58 -9.56
CA GLU A 166 30.19 17.75 -8.35
C GLU A 166 28.89 18.01 -7.60
N VAL A 167 28.36 16.96 -6.92
CA VAL A 167 27.18 17.11 -6.06
C VAL A 167 27.49 17.80 -4.74
N ARG A 168 28.75 17.74 -4.29
CA ARG A 168 29.20 18.38 -3.04
C ARG A 168 28.96 19.88 -3.09
N GLY A 169 28.34 20.44 -2.03
CA GLY A 169 28.02 21.85 -1.90
C GLY A 169 26.81 22.31 -2.74
N LYS A 170 26.19 21.42 -3.52
CA LYS A 170 24.94 21.68 -4.23
C LYS A 170 23.73 21.52 -3.32
N THR A 171 22.62 22.15 -3.68
CA THR A 171 21.37 22.10 -2.92
C THR A 171 20.41 21.11 -3.56
N LEU A 172 20.01 20.09 -2.80
CA LEU A 172 18.91 19.18 -3.13
C LEU A 172 17.63 19.73 -2.51
N GLY A 173 16.64 20.04 -3.34
CA GLY A 173 15.28 20.38 -2.92
C GLY A 173 14.37 19.15 -3.01
N ILE A 174 13.73 18.79 -1.90
CA ILE A 174 12.84 17.62 -1.79
C ILE A 174 11.41 18.13 -1.60
N ILE A 175 10.51 17.81 -2.54
CA ILE A 175 9.07 18.06 -2.41
C ILE A 175 8.40 16.76 -1.95
N GLY A 176 7.86 16.77 -0.71
CA GLY A 176 7.37 15.58 -0.02
C GLY A 176 8.45 14.94 0.87
N TYR A 177 8.53 15.35 2.14
CA TYR A 177 9.53 14.87 3.10
C TYR A 177 8.97 13.71 3.94
N GLY A 178 8.37 12.71 3.23
CA GLY A 178 7.94 11.43 3.79
C GLY A 178 9.11 10.44 3.91
N HIS A 179 8.83 9.14 3.96
CA HIS A 179 9.84 8.09 4.16
C HIS A 179 10.94 8.11 3.11
N ILE A 180 10.61 8.25 1.82
CA ILE A 180 11.59 8.28 0.72
C ILE A 180 12.37 9.58 0.76
N GLY A 181 11.69 10.73 0.83
CA GLY A 181 12.35 12.03 0.84
C GLY A 181 13.30 12.20 2.02
N THR A 182 12.93 11.75 3.20
CA THR A 182 13.77 11.74 4.40
C THR A 182 15.04 10.89 4.19
N GLN A 183 14.87 9.67 3.67
CA GLN A 183 16.01 8.78 3.45
C GLN A 183 16.93 9.29 2.34
N LEU A 184 16.38 9.85 1.26
CA LEU A 184 17.16 10.52 0.23
C LEU A 184 17.96 11.70 0.80
N GLY A 185 17.33 12.52 1.64
CA GLY A 185 17.99 13.66 2.29
C GLY A 185 19.21 13.24 3.09
N LEU A 186 19.07 12.20 3.93
CA LEU A 186 20.19 11.64 4.71
C LEU A 186 21.33 11.10 3.82
N LEU A 187 21.00 10.40 2.73
CA LEU A 187 22.00 9.91 1.79
C LEU A 187 22.73 11.03 1.04
N ALA A 188 21.99 12.05 0.62
CA ALA A 188 22.54 13.21 -0.08
C ALA A 188 23.47 14.05 0.82
N GLU A 189 23.13 14.20 2.10
CA GLU A 189 23.99 14.85 3.09
C GLU A 189 25.35 14.16 3.20
N HIS A 190 25.40 12.83 3.21
CA HIS A 190 26.67 12.07 3.26
C HIS A 190 27.55 12.30 2.02
N LEU A 191 26.98 12.75 0.90
CA LEU A 191 27.73 13.19 -0.27
C LEU A 191 28.11 14.69 -0.22
N GLY A 192 27.83 15.37 0.88
CA GLY A 192 28.12 16.79 1.10
C GLY A 192 27.15 17.75 0.39
N MET A 193 25.95 17.31 0.05
CA MET A 193 24.87 18.18 -0.43
C MET A 193 24.22 18.95 0.72
N ARG A 194 23.69 20.12 0.44
CA ARG A 194 22.73 20.81 1.32
C ARG A 194 21.34 20.32 0.98
N VAL A 195 20.53 20.04 2.00
CA VAL A 195 19.17 19.53 1.80
C VAL A 195 18.17 20.58 2.26
N VAL A 196 17.24 20.94 1.39
CA VAL A 196 16.06 21.72 1.72
C VAL A 196 14.82 20.95 1.31
N PHE A 197 13.73 21.09 2.04
CA PHE A 197 12.50 20.39 1.70
C PHE A 197 11.26 21.26 1.90
N TYR A 198 10.21 20.92 1.17
CA TYR A 198 8.86 21.41 1.35
C TYR A 198 7.90 20.24 1.54
N ASP A 199 7.01 20.37 2.50
CA ASP A 199 5.90 19.42 2.75
C ASP A 199 4.68 20.22 3.19
N ILE A 200 3.47 19.72 2.92
CA ILE A 200 2.21 20.32 3.36
C ILE A 200 2.04 20.29 4.88
N GLU A 201 2.77 19.41 5.55
CA GLU A 201 2.81 19.27 7.00
C GLU A 201 4.17 19.73 7.55
N THR A 202 4.19 20.16 8.80
CA THR A 202 5.46 20.36 9.51
C THR A 202 6.09 19.01 9.80
N LYS A 203 7.30 18.78 9.29
CA LYS A 203 8.05 17.55 9.47
C LYS A 203 9.29 17.82 10.34
N LEU A 204 9.74 16.79 11.07
CA LEU A 204 11.01 16.86 11.80
C LEU A 204 12.18 16.83 10.80
N PRO A 205 13.01 17.88 10.70
CA PRO A 205 14.19 17.85 9.85
C PRO A 205 15.22 16.86 10.42
N LEU A 206 15.79 16.02 9.54
CA LEU A 206 16.87 15.10 9.90
C LEU A 206 18.16 15.51 9.21
N GLY A 207 19.30 15.31 9.90
CA GLY A 207 20.60 15.70 9.39
C GLY A 207 20.72 17.22 9.17
N ASN A 208 21.21 17.62 8.01
CA ASN A 208 21.34 19.04 7.63
C ASN A 208 20.08 19.60 6.92
N ALA A 209 18.99 18.82 6.83
CA ALA A 209 17.80 19.20 6.11
C ALA A 209 17.09 20.40 6.78
N ARG A 210 16.58 21.33 5.97
CA ARG A 210 15.83 22.50 6.41
C ARG A 210 14.50 22.60 5.69
N GLN A 211 13.39 22.69 6.45
CA GLN A 211 12.07 22.92 5.87
C GLN A 211 11.92 24.37 5.42
N LEU A 212 11.42 24.56 4.20
CA LEU A 212 11.09 25.87 3.64
C LEU A 212 9.57 26.11 3.79
N ALA A 213 9.19 27.38 3.87
CA ALA A 213 7.79 27.75 4.08
C ALA A 213 6.94 27.52 2.83
N THR A 214 7.52 27.65 1.65
CA THR A 214 6.81 27.51 0.38
C THR A 214 7.57 26.65 -0.62
N GLN A 215 6.82 26.05 -1.55
CA GLN A 215 7.40 25.35 -2.70
C GLN A 215 8.25 26.31 -3.56
N ASP A 216 7.81 27.54 -3.75
CA ASP A 216 8.50 28.53 -4.57
C ASP A 216 9.91 28.87 -4.05
N GLU A 217 10.06 29.00 -2.72
CA GLU A 217 11.37 29.19 -2.11
C GLU A 217 12.30 28.00 -2.42
N LEU A 218 11.77 26.77 -2.36
CA LEU A 218 12.54 25.57 -2.70
C LEU A 218 12.96 25.56 -4.16
N LEU A 219 12.05 25.86 -5.08
CA LEU A 219 12.32 25.86 -6.51
C LEU A 219 13.40 26.89 -6.87
N ALA A 220 13.37 28.06 -6.22
CA ALA A 220 14.37 29.12 -6.44
C ALA A 220 15.75 28.80 -5.85
N GLU A 221 15.84 27.99 -4.78
CA GLU A 221 17.09 27.66 -4.09
C GLU A 221 17.78 26.40 -4.63
N ALA A 222 17.01 25.40 -5.09
CA ALA A 222 17.52 24.07 -5.38
C ALA A 222 18.30 23.98 -6.70
N ASP A 223 19.44 23.29 -6.69
CA ASP A 223 20.18 22.88 -7.89
C ASP A 223 19.58 21.61 -8.51
N VAL A 224 18.97 20.75 -7.67
CA VAL A 224 18.22 19.56 -8.07
C VAL A 224 16.92 19.53 -7.29
N VAL A 225 15.79 19.34 -7.98
CA VAL A 225 14.48 19.16 -7.36
C VAL A 225 14.05 17.71 -7.52
N SER A 226 13.68 17.06 -6.43
CA SER A 226 13.18 15.67 -6.41
C SER A 226 11.80 15.58 -5.79
N LEU A 227 10.88 14.85 -6.45
CA LEU A 227 9.48 14.75 -6.10
C LEU A 227 9.18 13.41 -5.42
N HIS A 228 8.56 13.46 -4.22
CA HIS A 228 8.20 12.30 -3.41
C HIS A 228 6.80 12.45 -2.81
N VAL A 229 5.84 12.80 -3.64
CA VAL A 229 4.44 13.06 -3.26
C VAL A 229 3.51 11.96 -3.79
N PRO A 230 2.36 11.69 -3.11
CA PRO A 230 1.33 10.81 -3.62
C PRO A 230 0.59 11.43 -4.81
N GLU A 231 -0.19 10.63 -5.53
CA GLU A 231 -1.14 11.13 -6.51
C GLU A 231 -2.44 11.54 -5.81
N THR A 232 -2.74 12.83 -5.88
CA THR A 232 -3.96 13.44 -5.36
C THR A 232 -4.44 14.52 -6.34
N PRO A 233 -5.68 15.03 -6.22
CA PRO A 233 -6.11 16.17 -7.02
C PRO A 233 -5.16 17.37 -6.92
N ASP A 234 -4.59 17.63 -5.75
CA ASP A 234 -3.71 18.79 -5.49
C ASP A 234 -2.29 18.60 -6.04
N THR A 235 -1.83 17.36 -6.19
CA THR A 235 -0.49 17.06 -6.73
C THR A 235 -0.50 16.83 -8.24
N LYS A 236 -1.67 16.74 -8.87
CA LYS A 236 -1.79 16.59 -10.31
C LYS A 236 -1.27 17.86 -11.01
N ASN A 237 -0.27 17.68 -11.91
CA ASN A 237 0.43 18.76 -12.62
C ASN A 237 0.98 19.87 -11.69
N MET A 238 1.30 19.52 -10.43
CA MET A 238 1.87 20.48 -9.49
C MET A 238 3.22 21.03 -9.95
N MET A 239 3.91 20.32 -10.84
CA MET A 239 5.11 20.80 -11.56
C MET A 239 4.71 21.10 -13.01
N GLY A 240 3.97 22.16 -13.21
CA GLY A 240 3.59 22.71 -14.51
C GLY A 240 4.59 23.75 -15.01
N ALA A 241 4.25 24.43 -16.12
CA ALA A 241 5.13 25.40 -16.78
C ALA A 241 5.56 26.53 -15.84
N GLU A 242 4.67 27.04 -14.99
CA GLU A 242 4.97 28.11 -14.05
C GLU A 242 5.97 27.67 -12.97
N GLN A 243 5.77 26.50 -12.36
CA GLN A 243 6.64 25.96 -11.33
C GLN A 243 8.01 25.60 -11.91
N ILE A 244 8.04 25.00 -13.09
CA ILE A 244 9.31 24.70 -13.78
C ILE A 244 10.07 25.99 -14.13
N ALA A 245 9.37 27.05 -14.54
CA ALA A 245 10.01 28.34 -14.82
C ALA A 245 10.59 29.02 -13.57
N ARG A 246 10.06 28.72 -12.36
CA ARG A 246 10.59 29.22 -11.08
C ARG A 246 11.85 28.45 -10.60
N MET A 247 12.11 27.27 -11.16
CA MET A 247 13.34 26.54 -10.87
C MET A 247 14.57 27.33 -11.31
N LYS A 248 15.69 27.12 -10.63
CA LYS A 248 16.98 27.74 -11.04
C LYS A 248 17.29 27.38 -12.49
N LYS A 249 17.69 28.39 -13.27
CA LYS A 249 18.24 28.10 -14.59
C LYS A 249 19.46 27.20 -14.46
N GLY A 250 19.47 26.13 -15.20
CA GLY A 250 20.54 25.15 -15.16
C GLY A 250 20.37 24.05 -14.07
N SER A 251 19.22 23.97 -13.44
CA SER A 251 18.90 22.93 -12.46
C SER A 251 18.41 21.63 -13.13
N PHE A 252 18.14 20.64 -12.28
CA PHE A 252 17.70 19.31 -12.68
C PHE A 252 16.38 18.95 -11.98
N LEU A 253 15.50 18.19 -12.66
CA LEU A 253 14.24 17.70 -12.11
C LEU A 253 14.21 16.17 -12.09
N ILE A 254 13.81 15.59 -10.96
CA ILE A 254 13.67 14.14 -10.80
C ILE A 254 12.25 13.82 -10.34
N ASN A 255 11.60 12.89 -11.03
CA ASN A 255 10.32 12.35 -10.66
C ASN A 255 10.33 10.81 -10.64
N ALA A 256 10.47 10.25 -9.44
CA ALA A 256 10.28 8.84 -9.14
C ALA A 256 9.06 8.62 -8.20
N SER A 257 8.04 9.50 -8.30
CA SER A 257 6.85 9.46 -7.44
C SER A 257 5.59 8.99 -8.19
N ARG A 258 4.94 9.89 -8.93
CA ARG A 258 3.75 9.60 -9.77
C ARG A 258 3.81 10.36 -11.08
N GLY A 259 3.40 9.71 -12.16
CA GLY A 259 3.51 10.27 -13.51
C GLY A 259 2.70 11.54 -13.73
N THR A 260 1.54 11.65 -13.09
CA THR A 260 0.64 12.80 -13.20
C THR A 260 1.14 14.07 -12.49
N VAL A 261 2.21 13.99 -11.69
CA VAL A 261 2.72 15.11 -10.88
C VAL A 261 3.42 16.16 -11.74
N VAL A 262 4.07 15.75 -12.85
CA VAL A 262 4.81 16.63 -13.76
C VAL A 262 4.06 16.77 -15.08
N ASP A 263 3.89 18.00 -15.54
CA ASP A 263 3.50 18.28 -16.91
C ASP A 263 4.68 17.99 -17.85
N ILE A 264 4.57 16.90 -18.58
CA ILE A 264 5.65 16.38 -19.45
C ILE A 264 5.93 17.32 -20.63
N ASP A 265 4.92 18.00 -21.16
CA ASP A 265 5.10 18.95 -22.27
C ASP A 265 5.79 20.23 -21.79
N ALA A 266 5.44 20.72 -20.60
CA ALA A 266 6.13 21.84 -19.96
C ALA A 266 7.61 21.50 -19.66
N LEU A 267 7.89 20.30 -19.16
CA LEU A 267 9.25 19.83 -18.94
C LEU A 267 10.03 19.74 -20.25
N ALA A 268 9.43 19.22 -21.32
CA ALA A 268 10.05 19.12 -22.64
C ALA A 268 10.43 20.52 -23.18
N ALA A 269 9.54 21.52 -23.04
CA ALA A 269 9.82 22.90 -23.42
C ALA A 269 10.97 23.53 -22.60
N ALA A 270 11.04 23.24 -21.30
CA ALA A 270 12.12 23.73 -20.43
C ALA A 270 13.48 23.08 -20.74
N LEU A 271 13.50 21.81 -21.14
CA LEU A 271 14.70 21.12 -21.62
C LEU A 271 15.18 21.69 -22.96
N GLU A 272 14.27 21.94 -23.91
CA GLU A 272 14.57 22.55 -25.22
C GLU A 272 15.23 23.94 -25.07
N SER A 273 14.64 24.76 -24.19
CA SER A 273 15.17 26.10 -23.87
C SER A 273 16.45 26.08 -23.03
N LYS A 274 16.87 24.93 -22.56
CA LYS A 274 17.99 24.75 -21.61
C LYS A 274 17.80 25.52 -20.29
N HIS A 275 16.55 25.79 -19.92
CA HIS A 275 16.23 26.25 -18.58
C HIS A 275 16.49 25.15 -17.55
N ILE A 276 16.06 23.93 -17.85
CA ILE A 276 16.41 22.70 -17.14
C ILE A 276 17.51 21.98 -17.94
N LEU A 277 18.62 21.60 -17.28
CA LEU A 277 19.75 20.95 -17.93
C LEU A 277 19.61 19.46 -18.09
N GLY A 278 18.71 18.83 -17.37
CA GLY A 278 18.41 17.40 -17.46
C GLY A 278 17.34 17.00 -16.48
N ALA A 279 16.77 15.83 -16.72
CA ALA A 279 15.73 15.25 -15.87
C ALA A 279 15.90 13.74 -15.73
N ALA A 280 15.37 13.17 -14.64
CA ALA A 280 15.17 11.73 -14.50
C ALA A 280 13.69 11.47 -14.22
N ILE A 281 13.09 10.64 -15.03
CA ILE A 281 11.65 10.34 -14.99
C ILE A 281 11.47 8.83 -14.98
N ASP A 282 11.04 8.31 -13.82
CA ASP A 282 10.77 6.89 -13.61
C ASP A 282 9.29 6.54 -13.80
N VAL A 283 8.40 7.55 -13.81
CA VAL A 283 6.94 7.39 -13.82
C VAL A 283 6.29 8.31 -14.85
N PHE A 284 5.23 7.84 -15.51
CA PHE A 284 4.61 8.55 -16.64
C PHE A 284 3.10 8.64 -16.47
N PRO A 285 2.43 9.68 -17.02
CA PRO A 285 0.96 9.79 -16.99
C PRO A 285 0.26 8.61 -17.67
N VAL A 286 0.88 8.04 -18.70
CA VAL A 286 0.42 6.84 -19.39
C VAL A 286 1.58 5.85 -19.46
N GLU A 287 1.42 4.72 -18.81
CA GLU A 287 2.41 3.64 -18.79
C GLU A 287 1.91 2.42 -19.57
N PRO A 288 2.79 1.71 -20.30
CA PRO A 288 2.44 0.47 -20.97
C PRO A 288 1.98 -0.59 -19.96
N LYS A 289 0.96 -1.36 -20.30
CA LYS A 289 0.43 -2.45 -19.44
C LYS A 289 1.40 -3.62 -19.25
N GLY A 290 2.46 -3.71 -20.01
CA GLY A 290 3.45 -4.80 -19.97
C GLY A 290 4.78 -4.41 -20.59
N ASN A 291 5.71 -5.37 -20.64
CA ASN A 291 7.06 -5.14 -21.18
C ASN A 291 7.13 -5.11 -22.72
N GLU A 292 6.02 -5.41 -23.40
CA GLU A 292 5.93 -5.51 -24.88
C GLU A 292 5.20 -4.30 -25.51
N GLY A 293 4.84 -3.30 -24.69
CA GLY A 293 4.10 -2.14 -25.16
C GLY A 293 5.01 -1.05 -25.75
N ASP A 294 4.52 -0.33 -26.76
CA ASP A 294 5.17 0.86 -27.27
C ASP A 294 5.08 1.99 -26.24
N PHE A 295 6.22 2.56 -25.89
CA PHE A 295 6.31 3.73 -25.04
C PHE A 295 6.47 4.99 -25.88
N GLN A 296 5.60 5.97 -25.66
CA GLN A 296 5.62 7.26 -26.35
C GLN A 296 5.72 8.40 -25.32
N SER A 297 6.67 9.27 -25.52
CA SER A 297 6.84 10.48 -24.68
C SER A 297 7.61 11.56 -25.45
N PRO A 298 7.27 12.84 -25.30
CA PRO A 298 8.07 13.95 -25.82
C PRO A 298 9.53 13.93 -25.31
N LEU A 299 9.79 13.25 -24.19
CA LEU A 299 11.11 13.20 -23.56
C LEU A 299 12.10 12.25 -24.24
N ILE A 300 11.66 11.31 -25.06
CA ILE A 300 12.51 10.31 -25.75
C ILE A 300 13.62 10.96 -26.57
N ARG A 301 13.38 12.16 -27.14
CA ARG A 301 14.33 12.88 -28.00
C ARG A 301 15.50 13.52 -27.23
N PHE A 302 15.43 13.58 -25.89
CA PHE A 302 16.44 14.28 -25.07
C PHE A 302 17.45 13.29 -24.48
N GLU A 303 18.69 13.30 -24.96
CA GLU A 303 19.77 12.45 -24.44
C GLU A 303 20.26 12.84 -23.03
N ASN A 304 19.92 14.04 -22.56
CA ASN A 304 20.20 14.52 -21.20
C ASN A 304 19.06 14.20 -20.22
N VAL A 305 18.18 13.28 -20.58
CA VAL A 305 17.09 12.77 -19.74
C VAL A 305 17.31 11.28 -19.48
N LEU A 306 17.21 10.87 -18.23
CA LEU A 306 17.13 9.47 -17.83
C LEU A 306 15.66 9.07 -17.82
N LEU A 307 15.31 8.03 -18.57
CA LEU A 307 13.97 7.44 -18.60
C LEU A 307 14.06 6.01 -18.10
N THR A 308 13.32 5.69 -17.05
CA THR A 308 13.25 4.35 -16.49
C THR A 308 11.80 3.86 -16.41
N PRO A 309 11.53 2.57 -16.63
CA PRO A 309 10.16 2.07 -16.77
C PRO A 309 9.53 1.72 -15.42
N HIS A 310 9.38 2.71 -14.54
CA HIS A 310 8.77 2.59 -13.20
C HIS A 310 9.44 1.52 -12.34
N ILE A 311 10.77 1.59 -12.23
CA ILE A 311 11.59 0.60 -11.52
C ILE A 311 12.10 1.04 -10.16
N GLY A 312 11.70 2.22 -9.66
CA GLY A 312 12.17 2.72 -8.38
C GLY A 312 12.04 1.73 -7.22
N GLY A 313 10.96 0.95 -7.19
CA GLY A 313 10.74 -0.11 -6.21
C GLY A 313 11.08 -1.53 -6.70
N SER A 314 11.72 -1.69 -7.85
CA SER A 314 11.91 -3.00 -8.50
C SER A 314 13.30 -3.60 -8.22
N THR A 315 13.68 -3.70 -6.96
CA THR A 315 14.88 -4.44 -6.52
C THR A 315 14.50 -5.77 -5.87
N GLY A 316 15.42 -6.73 -5.83
CA GLY A 316 15.23 -8.03 -5.18
C GLY A 316 14.85 -7.87 -3.71
N GLU A 317 15.57 -7.02 -2.99
CA GLU A 317 15.35 -6.74 -1.57
C GLU A 317 14.00 -6.07 -1.29
N ALA A 318 13.58 -5.13 -2.16
CA ALA A 318 12.26 -4.51 -2.04
C ALA A 318 11.15 -5.54 -2.27
N GLN A 319 11.25 -6.38 -3.29
CA GLN A 319 10.25 -7.41 -3.57
C GLN A 319 10.15 -8.44 -2.44
N GLU A 320 11.30 -8.87 -1.88
CA GLU A 320 11.32 -9.75 -0.70
C GLU A 320 10.64 -9.09 0.51
N SER A 321 11.01 -7.84 0.81
CA SER A 321 10.45 -7.08 1.93
C SER A 321 8.96 -6.84 1.78
N ILE A 322 8.49 -6.46 0.57
CA ILE A 322 7.06 -6.33 0.23
C ILE A 322 6.33 -7.66 0.44
N GLY A 323 6.93 -8.76 -0.04
CA GLY A 323 6.38 -10.11 0.13
C GLY A 323 6.13 -10.44 1.60
N ARG A 324 7.12 -10.23 2.45
CA ARG A 324 7.03 -10.46 3.90
C ARG A 324 6.05 -9.51 4.59
N GLU A 325 6.08 -8.21 4.27
CA GLU A 325 5.23 -7.21 4.92
C GLU A 325 3.74 -7.47 4.67
N VAL A 326 3.33 -7.60 3.40
CA VAL A 326 1.90 -7.78 3.07
C VAL A 326 1.39 -9.13 3.57
N SER A 327 2.15 -10.20 3.41
CA SER A 327 1.78 -11.51 3.95
C SER A 327 1.60 -11.49 5.47
N SER A 328 2.52 -10.85 6.19
CA SER A 328 2.41 -10.70 7.65
C SER A 328 1.14 -9.96 8.08
N LYS A 329 0.72 -8.93 7.32
CA LYS A 329 -0.52 -8.19 7.58
C LYS A 329 -1.75 -9.06 7.35
N LEU A 330 -1.81 -9.80 6.23
CA LEU A 330 -2.90 -10.72 5.91
C LEU A 330 -3.01 -11.85 6.95
N ILE A 331 -1.89 -12.47 7.32
CA ILE A 331 -1.79 -13.49 8.35
C ILE A 331 -2.25 -12.95 9.71
N ARG A 332 -1.80 -11.76 10.09
CA ARG A 332 -2.22 -11.13 11.35
C ARG A 332 -3.73 -10.86 11.39
N TYR A 333 -4.30 -10.34 10.29
CA TYR A 333 -5.75 -10.17 10.19
C TYR A 333 -6.49 -11.51 10.26
N SER A 334 -5.96 -12.54 9.62
CA SER A 334 -6.53 -13.89 9.69
C SER A 334 -6.53 -14.45 11.11
N ASN A 335 -5.44 -14.26 11.86
CA ASN A 335 -5.20 -14.88 13.15
C ASN A 335 -5.83 -14.14 14.33
N ASN A 336 -5.85 -12.80 14.29
CA ASN A 336 -6.35 -12.01 15.42
C ASN A 336 -7.30 -10.88 15.06
N GLY A 337 -7.58 -10.67 13.77
CA GLY A 337 -8.48 -9.61 13.32
C GLY A 337 -7.88 -8.20 13.27
N SER A 338 -6.56 -8.01 13.51
CA SER A 338 -5.94 -6.68 13.43
C SER A 338 -6.01 -6.10 12.03
N THR A 339 -6.53 -4.89 11.90
CA THR A 339 -6.63 -4.13 10.66
C THR A 339 -5.58 -3.01 10.56
N LEU A 340 -4.50 -3.10 11.36
CA LEU A 340 -3.43 -2.12 11.37
C LEU A 340 -2.84 -1.94 9.97
N SER A 341 -2.78 -0.70 9.50
CA SER A 341 -2.38 -0.29 8.14
C SER A 341 -3.27 -0.81 7.00
N ALA A 342 -4.52 -1.16 7.27
CA ALA A 342 -5.50 -1.38 6.21
C ALA A 342 -5.87 -0.04 5.54
N VAL A 343 -5.86 0.01 4.21
CA VAL A 343 -6.05 1.27 3.47
C VAL A 343 -7.51 1.70 3.31
N ASN A 344 -8.45 0.78 3.52
CA ASN A 344 -9.89 1.02 3.34
C ASN A 344 -10.75 0.70 4.56
N PHE A 345 -10.13 0.33 5.67
CA PHE A 345 -10.82 -0.06 6.91
C PHE A 345 -10.40 0.80 8.09
N PRO A 346 -11.24 0.88 9.15
CA PRO A 346 -10.81 1.41 10.43
C PRO A 346 -9.61 0.62 10.97
N GLU A 347 -8.58 1.31 11.45
CA GLU A 347 -7.39 0.65 11.99
C GLU A 347 -7.60 0.21 13.44
N VAL A 348 -7.42 -1.08 13.69
CA VAL A 348 -7.41 -1.66 15.04
C VAL A 348 -6.20 -2.56 15.20
N SER A 349 -5.39 -2.27 16.22
CA SER A 349 -4.31 -3.16 16.66
C SER A 349 -4.81 -3.99 17.83
N LEU A 350 -4.86 -5.30 17.65
CA LEU A 350 -5.45 -6.22 18.62
C LEU A 350 -4.38 -7.10 19.27
N PRO A 351 -4.43 -7.30 20.60
CA PRO A 351 -3.57 -8.27 21.27
C PRO A 351 -3.95 -9.71 20.92
N ALA A 352 -3.12 -10.67 21.28
CA ALA A 352 -3.51 -12.07 21.30
C ALA A 352 -4.68 -12.28 22.27
N HIS A 353 -5.51 -13.30 22.04
CA HIS A 353 -6.71 -13.62 22.83
C HIS A 353 -6.70 -15.08 23.34
N PRO A 354 -5.66 -15.50 24.06
CA PRO A 354 -5.50 -16.90 24.46
C PRO A 354 -6.65 -17.33 25.37
N GLY A 355 -7.28 -18.46 25.04
CA GLY A 355 -8.38 -19.02 25.82
C GLY A 355 -9.73 -18.33 25.65
N LEU A 356 -9.81 -17.31 24.82
CA LEU A 356 -11.05 -16.60 24.48
C LEU A 356 -11.39 -16.82 23.02
N CYS A 357 -12.66 -16.70 22.70
CA CYS A 357 -13.17 -16.67 21.35
C CYS A 357 -13.34 -15.21 20.92
N ARG A 358 -12.77 -14.84 19.77
CA ARG A 358 -12.84 -13.48 19.25
C ARG A 358 -13.85 -13.39 18.11
N ILE A 359 -14.81 -12.50 18.23
CA ILE A 359 -15.81 -12.22 17.21
C ILE A 359 -15.45 -10.92 16.51
N LEU A 360 -15.30 -10.97 15.20
CA LEU A 360 -15.09 -9.83 14.32
C LEU A 360 -16.44 -9.47 13.70
N HIS A 361 -16.95 -8.28 14.00
CA HIS A 361 -18.22 -7.79 13.47
C HIS A 361 -18.01 -6.51 12.65
N ILE A 362 -18.27 -6.59 11.38
CA ILE A 362 -18.17 -5.49 10.41
C ILE A 362 -19.59 -5.04 10.08
N HIS A 363 -19.86 -3.75 10.20
CA HIS A 363 -21.21 -3.20 10.00
C HIS A 363 -21.16 -1.84 9.29
N ARG A 364 -22.30 -1.43 8.75
CA ARG A 364 -22.49 -0.04 8.27
C ARG A 364 -22.38 0.92 9.45
N ASN A 365 -21.62 2.00 9.29
CA ASN A 365 -21.48 2.99 10.36
C ASN A 365 -22.78 3.81 10.52
N VAL A 366 -23.71 3.28 11.30
CA VAL A 366 -24.98 3.92 11.62
C VAL A 366 -25.18 4.00 13.13
N PRO A 367 -25.88 5.02 13.65
CA PRO A 367 -26.14 5.15 15.08
C PRO A 367 -26.82 3.93 15.69
N GLY A 368 -26.44 3.61 16.95
CA GLY A 368 -27.07 2.54 17.74
C GLY A 368 -26.54 1.12 17.47
N MET A 369 -25.61 0.90 16.56
CA MET A 369 -25.07 -0.45 16.28
C MET A 369 -24.43 -1.09 17.52
N LEU A 370 -23.55 -0.36 18.21
CA LEU A 370 -22.88 -0.88 19.40
C LEU A 370 -23.90 -1.22 20.51
N THR A 371 -24.92 -0.40 20.69
CA THR A 371 -25.99 -0.65 21.65
C THR A 371 -26.70 -1.96 21.33
N ARG A 372 -27.13 -2.16 20.08
CA ARG A 372 -27.80 -3.40 19.62
C ARG A 372 -26.93 -4.63 19.78
N ILE A 373 -25.63 -4.54 19.48
CA ILE A 373 -24.69 -5.65 19.69
C ILE A 373 -24.63 -6.00 21.17
N ASN A 374 -24.45 -5.02 22.04
CA ASN A 374 -24.33 -5.26 23.48
C ASN A 374 -25.63 -5.76 24.12
N GLU A 375 -26.79 -5.25 23.68
CA GLU A 375 -28.11 -5.73 24.12
C GLU A 375 -28.35 -7.22 23.74
N ARG A 376 -27.96 -7.60 22.52
CA ARG A 376 -28.09 -9.00 22.06
C ARG A 376 -27.21 -9.94 22.88
N LEU A 377 -25.93 -9.59 23.06
CA LEU A 377 -25.00 -10.41 23.84
C LEU A 377 -25.45 -10.50 25.32
N SER A 378 -25.87 -9.39 25.90
CA SER A 378 -26.38 -9.36 27.29
C SER A 378 -27.66 -10.16 27.46
N SER A 379 -28.60 -10.08 26.50
CA SER A 379 -29.87 -10.85 26.56
C SER A 379 -29.64 -12.34 26.42
N ALA A 380 -28.60 -12.76 25.72
CA ALA A 380 -28.17 -14.16 25.61
C ALA A 380 -27.32 -14.62 26.80
N GLY A 381 -27.09 -13.74 27.80
CA GLY A 381 -26.30 -14.08 28.99
C GLY A 381 -24.79 -14.17 28.73
N ILE A 382 -24.33 -13.63 27.61
CA ILE A 382 -22.92 -13.71 27.19
C ILE A 382 -22.12 -12.57 27.81
N ASN A 383 -21.07 -12.93 28.55
CA ASN A 383 -20.14 -11.97 29.15
C ASN A 383 -19.07 -11.54 28.15
N ILE A 384 -18.84 -10.21 28.03
CA ILE A 384 -17.83 -9.62 27.18
C ILE A 384 -16.54 -9.45 28.02
N ALA A 385 -15.46 -10.14 27.63
CA ALA A 385 -14.16 -10.04 28.27
C ALA A 385 -13.41 -8.78 27.81
N SER A 386 -13.46 -8.48 26.49
CA SER A 386 -12.94 -7.22 25.93
C SER A 386 -13.71 -6.83 24.68
N GLN A 387 -13.71 -5.53 24.39
CA GLN A 387 -14.39 -4.96 23.22
C GLN A 387 -13.59 -3.82 22.63
N TYR A 388 -13.44 -3.83 21.32
CA TYR A 388 -12.76 -2.79 20.55
C TYR A 388 -13.72 -2.28 19.47
N LEU A 389 -13.78 -0.96 19.29
CA LEU A 389 -14.56 -0.32 18.24
C LEU A 389 -13.72 0.74 17.56
N GLN A 390 -13.67 0.68 16.25
CA GLN A 390 -13.22 1.78 15.40
C GLN A 390 -14.18 1.96 14.23
N THR A 391 -14.36 3.19 13.80
CA THR A 391 -15.24 3.53 12.67
C THR A 391 -14.54 4.47 11.71
N ASN A 392 -14.90 4.37 10.43
CA ASN A 392 -14.65 5.40 9.44
C ASN A 392 -15.99 5.91 8.87
N GLN A 393 -15.97 6.69 7.82
CA GLN A 393 -17.19 7.27 7.24
C GLN A 393 -18.26 6.22 6.86
N HIS A 394 -17.85 5.01 6.46
CA HIS A 394 -18.75 4.00 5.88
C HIS A 394 -18.89 2.74 6.73
N VAL A 395 -17.83 2.34 7.40
CA VAL A 395 -17.73 1.04 8.07
C VAL A 395 -17.42 1.22 9.55
N GLY A 396 -18.12 0.46 10.38
CA GLY A 396 -17.75 0.21 11.76
C GLY A 396 -17.16 -1.18 11.90
N TYR A 397 -16.12 -1.31 12.71
CA TYR A 397 -15.45 -2.55 13.03
C TYR A 397 -15.44 -2.76 14.53
N VAL A 398 -16.26 -3.70 15.00
CA VAL A 398 -16.35 -4.12 16.41
C VAL A 398 -15.68 -5.47 16.56
N VAL A 399 -14.80 -5.58 17.54
CA VAL A 399 -14.19 -6.86 17.93
C VAL A 399 -14.56 -7.13 19.37
N VAL A 400 -15.12 -8.31 19.63
CA VAL A 400 -15.58 -8.74 20.95
C VAL A 400 -14.90 -10.05 21.32
N ASP A 401 -14.26 -10.09 22.48
CA ASP A 401 -13.73 -11.32 23.07
C ASP A 401 -14.72 -11.86 24.10
N VAL A 402 -15.12 -13.11 23.93
CA VAL A 402 -16.07 -13.82 24.79
C VAL A 402 -15.47 -15.16 25.23
N GLU A 403 -16.05 -15.78 26.25
CA GLU A 403 -15.71 -17.14 26.65
C GLU A 403 -16.10 -18.16 25.57
N ASN A 404 -15.33 -19.23 25.44
CA ASN A 404 -15.52 -20.22 24.36
C ASN A 404 -16.90 -20.88 24.35
N GLU A 405 -17.52 -21.09 25.53
CA GLU A 405 -18.82 -21.79 25.68
C GLU A 405 -19.98 -21.01 25.06
N GLY A 406 -19.90 -19.68 24.93
CA GLY A 406 -20.94 -18.82 24.35
C GLY A 406 -20.67 -18.35 22.90
N SER A 407 -19.58 -18.77 22.27
CA SER A 407 -19.11 -18.15 21.02
C SER A 407 -20.02 -18.37 19.81
N ALA A 408 -20.62 -19.55 19.68
CA ALA A 408 -21.54 -19.88 18.57
C ALA A 408 -22.86 -19.11 18.67
N GLU A 409 -23.39 -19.01 19.89
CA GLU A 409 -24.59 -18.24 20.19
C GLU A 409 -24.34 -16.75 20.01
N ALA A 410 -23.21 -16.24 20.50
CA ALA A 410 -22.80 -14.85 20.31
C ALA A 410 -22.71 -14.47 18.83
N LEU A 411 -22.08 -15.31 18.01
CA LEU A 411 -21.99 -15.06 16.56
C LEU A 411 -23.38 -15.04 15.93
N HIS A 412 -24.25 -15.99 16.26
CA HIS A 412 -25.61 -16.05 15.76
C HIS A 412 -26.39 -14.79 16.11
N GLU A 413 -26.37 -14.38 17.37
CA GLU A 413 -27.08 -13.19 17.87
C GLU A 413 -26.71 -11.90 17.17
N ILE A 414 -25.44 -11.70 16.78
CA ILE A 414 -25.00 -10.46 16.16
C ILE A 414 -24.92 -10.52 14.64
N SER A 415 -24.92 -11.71 14.03
CA SER A 415 -24.84 -11.86 12.56
C SER A 415 -26.09 -11.34 11.85
N ASP A 416 -27.26 -11.50 12.46
CA ASP A 416 -28.57 -11.14 11.88
C ASP A 416 -29.00 -9.70 12.19
N LEU A 417 -28.14 -8.92 12.86
CA LEU A 417 -28.45 -7.52 13.14
C LEU A 417 -28.54 -6.70 11.85
N GLU A 418 -29.59 -5.91 11.71
CA GLU A 418 -29.73 -4.99 10.59
C GLU A 418 -28.55 -4.03 10.54
N GLY A 419 -27.86 -3.98 9.41
CA GLY A 419 -26.64 -3.19 9.20
C GLY A 419 -25.36 -4.00 9.31
N THR A 420 -25.41 -5.28 9.74
CA THR A 420 -24.27 -6.19 9.66
C THR A 420 -23.86 -6.40 8.20
N ILE A 421 -22.57 -6.22 7.92
CA ILE A 421 -21.94 -6.53 6.64
C ILE A 421 -21.37 -7.94 6.69
N ARG A 422 -20.65 -8.26 7.76
CA ARG A 422 -19.99 -9.54 7.96
C ARG A 422 -19.68 -9.79 9.44
N ALA A 423 -19.85 -11.05 9.87
CA ALA A 423 -19.36 -11.49 11.16
C ALA A 423 -18.50 -12.76 11.01
N ARG A 424 -17.44 -12.88 11.83
CA ARG A 424 -16.50 -14.01 11.86
C ARG A 424 -16.10 -14.31 13.28
N VAL A 425 -15.80 -15.58 13.55
CA VAL A 425 -15.21 -16.02 14.82
C VAL A 425 -13.77 -16.48 14.58
N LEU A 426 -12.86 -16.10 15.48
CA LEU A 426 -11.49 -16.59 15.57
C LEU A 426 -11.32 -17.34 16.90
N TYR A 427 -10.60 -18.46 16.89
CA TYR A 427 -10.31 -19.30 18.06
C TYR A 427 -8.82 -19.27 18.39
#